data_4de446e7609d874cdcb43023c4f2533d
#
_entry.id   4de446e7609d874cdcb43023c4f2533d
#
_cell.length_a   1.000
_cell.length_b   1.000
_cell.length_c   1.000
_cell.angle_alpha   90.00
_cell.angle_beta   90.00
_cell.angle_gamma   90.00
#
_symmetry.space_group_name_H-M   'P 1'
#
loop_
_entity.id
_entity.type
_entity.pdbx_description
1 polymer ?
#
loop_
_entity_poly.entity_id
_entity_poly.type
_entity_poly.pdbx_seq_one_letter_code
_entity_poly.pdbx_strand_id
1 'polypeptide(L)'
;MLLTELSTARIPEVYRQFAAVVGDGHWKNRVGQLKQKIRGNRFLGQHLQNENALAYQFERLRELTAKFGRIPQWEANNHAIYPAASFAAQVLSIMEVSPRQFAEQLRRRVHGAFKNPDDMRGLRLELSAATHFARRARRLAWPEMTGEGTFDLLVKDVGPHGLAIECKAISEDKGRKIHKREALDFYGLLWPHIQSTIKGLSTGLSAVLTVPGRLPTKHADRLALARQCGAIIFGGRGASLPDGATIRVAEFDGSRLGDIPSTTRPGEVRATIDEVTKTSNRQAMVIGTHAGGALALTVQSGSDDIFMKAVFDRLSDSAKRQLSEDRGGMFLF
;
A
#
# COMPACT_ATOMS: atom_id res chain seq x y z
N MET A 1 25.83 -15.19 -6.43
CA MET A 1 24.60 -15.60 -7.17
C MET A 1 23.40 -15.22 -6.36
N LEU A 2 22.35 -14.65 -6.98
CA LEU A 2 21.16 -14.21 -6.24
C LEU A 2 20.49 -15.41 -5.56
N LEU A 3 20.20 -15.31 -4.25
CA LEU A 3 19.50 -16.35 -3.50
C LEU A 3 18.04 -16.41 -3.94
N THR A 4 17.63 -17.55 -4.49
CA THR A 4 16.27 -17.75 -5.03
C THR A 4 15.38 -18.64 -4.16
N GLU A 5 15.96 -19.31 -3.17
CA GLU A 5 15.26 -20.20 -2.24
C GLU A 5 15.80 -20.00 -0.82
N LEU A 6 14.90 -20.03 0.14
CA LEU A 6 15.23 -19.86 1.56
C LEU A 6 14.42 -20.85 2.40
N SER A 7 15.12 -21.75 3.11
CA SER A 7 14.45 -22.64 4.06
C SER A 7 14.05 -21.89 5.33
N THR A 8 12.94 -22.27 5.94
CA THR A 8 12.44 -21.65 7.18
C THR A 8 13.44 -21.69 8.33
N ALA A 9 14.26 -22.75 8.40
CA ALA A 9 15.31 -22.89 9.42
C ALA A 9 16.39 -21.81 9.33
N ARG A 10 16.65 -21.27 8.13
CA ARG A 10 17.65 -20.23 7.90
C ARG A 10 17.13 -18.80 8.13
N ILE A 11 15.82 -18.61 8.24
CA ILE A 11 15.23 -17.26 8.38
C ILE A 11 15.81 -16.48 9.56
N PRO A 12 15.96 -17.02 10.78
CA PRO A 12 16.52 -16.27 11.91
C PRO A 12 17.96 -15.81 11.67
N GLU A 13 18.77 -16.60 10.98
CA GLU A 13 20.14 -16.25 10.64
C GLU A 13 20.19 -15.12 9.60
N VAL A 14 19.41 -15.26 8.52
CA VAL A 14 19.27 -14.22 7.48
C VAL A 14 18.77 -12.91 8.11
N TYR A 15 17.81 -12.96 9.03
CA TYR A 15 17.34 -11.79 9.75
C TYR A 15 18.48 -11.13 10.56
N ARG A 16 19.25 -11.90 11.34
CA ARG A 16 20.37 -11.35 12.14
C ARG A 16 21.43 -10.70 11.27
N GLN A 17 21.82 -11.33 10.16
CA GLN A 17 22.77 -10.77 9.20
C GLN A 17 22.23 -9.49 8.58
N PHE A 18 20.98 -9.46 8.16
CA PHE A 18 20.36 -8.27 7.61
C PHE A 18 20.28 -7.14 8.64
N ALA A 19 19.89 -7.44 9.88
CA ALA A 19 19.86 -6.45 10.97
C ALA A 19 21.26 -5.91 11.31
N ALA A 20 22.30 -6.73 11.22
CA ALA A 20 23.68 -6.29 11.43
C ALA A 20 24.15 -5.33 10.32
N VAL A 21 23.78 -5.58 9.06
CA VAL A 21 24.20 -4.77 7.91
C VAL A 21 23.38 -3.48 7.76
N VAL A 22 22.06 -3.58 7.92
CA VAL A 22 21.11 -2.47 7.67
C VAL A 22 20.83 -1.69 8.95
N GLY A 23 20.78 -2.35 10.09
CA GLY A 23 20.35 -1.78 11.38
C GLY A 23 18.84 -1.94 11.61
N ASP A 24 18.45 -2.57 12.71
CA ASP A 24 17.04 -2.84 13.06
C ASP A 24 16.24 -1.59 13.43
N GLY A 25 16.91 -0.50 13.76
CA GLY A 25 16.30 0.79 14.09
C GLY A 25 15.39 1.33 12.98
N HIS A 26 15.65 1.01 11.70
CA HIS A 26 14.89 1.55 10.58
C HIS A 26 13.43 1.09 10.61
N TRP A 27 13.15 -0.20 10.70
CA TRP A 27 11.78 -0.71 10.77
C TRP A 27 11.15 -0.55 12.15
N LYS A 28 11.92 -0.72 13.24
CA LYS A 28 11.45 -0.50 14.60
C LYS A 28 10.91 0.91 14.82
N ASN A 29 11.69 1.94 14.45
CA ASN A 29 11.26 3.34 14.55
C ASN A 29 10.06 3.62 13.63
N ARG A 30 10.06 3.06 12.40
CA ARG A 30 8.94 3.20 11.48
C ARG A 30 7.66 2.63 12.06
N VAL A 31 7.67 1.41 12.57
CA VAL A 31 6.50 0.78 13.20
C VAL A 31 6.04 1.57 14.42
N GLY A 32 6.96 2.09 15.24
CA GLY A 32 6.63 2.99 16.36
C GLY A 32 5.86 4.24 15.93
N GLN A 33 6.35 4.93 14.90
CA GLN A 33 5.70 6.11 14.31
C GLN A 33 4.31 5.77 13.74
N LEU A 34 4.18 4.62 13.08
CA LEU A 34 2.91 4.19 12.49
C LEU A 34 1.88 3.86 13.59
N LYS A 35 2.28 3.16 14.64
CA LYS A 35 1.42 2.88 15.81
C LYS A 35 0.90 4.17 16.45
N GLN A 36 1.75 5.21 16.56
CA GLN A 36 1.32 6.52 17.07
C GLN A 36 0.28 7.19 16.16
N LYS A 37 0.49 7.17 14.83
CA LYS A 37 -0.48 7.70 13.86
C LYS A 37 -1.83 6.99 13.93
N ILE A 38 -1.81 5.66 14.06
CA ILE A 38 -3.04 4.85 14.18
C ILE A 38 -3.80 5.16 15.47
N ARG A 39 -3.09 5.44 16.58
CA ARG A 39 -3.74 5.90 17.83
C ARG A 39 -4.46 7.24 17.64
N GLY A 40 -3.90 8.15 16.86
CA GLY A 40 -4.54 9.45 16.54
C GLY A 40 -5.72 9.32 15.55
N ASN A 41 -5.67 8.35 14.65
CA ASN A 41 -6.73 8.08 13.68
C ASN A 41 -6.81 6.58 13.37
N ARG A 42 -7.77 5.89 13.99
CA ARG A 42 -7.95 4.43 13.84
C ARG A 42 -8.24 3.98 12.40
N PHE A 43 -8.84 4.84 11.59
CA PHE A 43 -9.18 4.53 10.20
C PHE A 43 -7.94 4.34 9.31
N LEU A 44 -6.81 4.89 9.71
CA LEU A 44 -5.54 4.69 9.03
C LEU A 44 -4.94 3.29 9.25
N GLY A 45 -5.41 2.53 10.24
CA GLY A 45 -4.76 1.31 10.72
C GLY A 45 -4.41 0.33 9.61
N GLN A 46 -5.43 -0.21 8.93
CA GLN A 46 -5.25 -1.19 7.86
C GLN A 46 -4.44 -0.63 6.68
N HIS A 47 -4.72 0.62 6.29
CA HIS A 47 -4.00 1.26 5.19
C HIS A 47 -2.50 1.40 5.49
N LEU A 48 -2.14 1.96 6.65
CA LEU A 48 -0.74 2.13 7.03
C LEU A 48 -0.01 0.80 7.24
N GLN A 49 -0.70 -0.22 7.76
CA GLN A 49 -0.14 -1.57 7.89
C GLN A 49 0.14 -2.19 6.51
N ASN A 50 -0.80 -2.09 5.57
CA ASN A 50 -0.62 -2.61 4.21
C ASN A 50 0.50 -1.88 3.47
N GLU A 51 0.53 -0.55 3.51
CA GLU A 51 1.57 0.28 2.88
C GLU A 51 2.97 0.00 3.44
N ASN A 52 3.06 -0.37 4.71
CA ASN A 52 4.32 -0.61 5.40
C ASN A 52 4.45 -2.08 5.86
N ALA A 53 3.80 -3.01 5.17
CA ALA A 53 3.75 -4.42 5.56
C ALA A 53 5.13 -5.00 5.85
N LEU A 54 6.12 -4.67 5.03
CA LEU A 54 7.48 -5.17 5.19
C LEU A 54 8.12 -4.72 6.53
N ALA A 55 7.89 -3.48 6.97
CA ALA A 55 8.40 -3.00 8.26
C ALA A 55 7.77 -3.77 9.43
N TYR A 56 6.45 -4.03 9.38
CA TYR A 56 5.77 -4.86 10.39
C TYR A 56 6.25 -6.31 10.38
N GLN A 57 6.50 -6.88 9.21
CA GLN A 57 7.04 -8.23 9.08
C GLN A 57 8.47 -8.35 9.63
N PHE A 58 9.33 -7.35 9.39
CA PHE A 58 10.65 -7.31 10.01
C PHE A 58 10.60 -7.15 11.52
N GLU A 59 9.69 -6.32 12.04
CA GLU A 59 9.49 -6.21 13.48
C GLU A 59 9.00 -7.54 14.07
N ARG A 60 8.12 -8.26 13.36
CA ARG A 60 7.68 -9.60 13.75
C ARG A 60 8.83 -10.61 13.75
N LEU A 61 9.69 -10.59 12.71
CA LEU A 61 10.90 -11.44 12.66
C LEU A 61 11.83 -11.15 13.83
N ARG A 62 12.01 -9.88 14.20
CA ARG A 62 12.79 -9.47 15.37
C ARG A 62 12.25 -10.12 16.65
N GLU A 63 10.95 -9.99 16.88
CA GLU A 63 10.28 -10.55 18.08
C GLU A 63 10.42 -12.07 18.14
N LEU A 64 10.15 -12.76 17.03
CA LEU A 64 10.24 -14.22 16.96
C LEU A 64 11.68 -14.72 17.17
N THR A 65 12.64 -14.09 16.51
CA THR A 65 14.05 -14.46 16.63
C THR A 65 14.58 -14.22 18.06
N ALA A 66 14.20 -13.09 18.68
CA ALA A 66 14.59 -12.78 20.04
C ALA A 66 13.97 -13.73 21.06
N LYS A 67 12.67 -14.07 20.90
CA LYS A 67 11.92 -14.87 21.86
C LYS A 67 12.20 -16.37 21.74
N PHE A 68 12.31 -16.89 20.53
CA PHE A 68 12.35 -18.33 20.28
C PHE A 68 13.67 -18.82 19.65
N GLY A 69 14.52 -17.91 19.13
CA GLY A 69 15.73 -18.27 18.38
C GLY A 69 15.46 -18.95 17.03
N ARG A 70 14.22 -19.30 16.76
CA ARG A 70 13.71 -20.01 15.57
C ARG A 70 12.36 -19.45 15.15
N ILE A 71 11.90 -19.84 13.95
CA ILE A 71 10.52 -19.57 13.50
C ILE A 71 9.63 -20.71 14.00
N PRO A 72 8.65 -20.44 14.87
CA PRO A 72 7.69 -21.44 15.31
C PRO A 72 6.83 -21.96 14.13
N GLN A 73 6.41 -23.23 14.19
CA GLN A 73 5.63 -23.87 13.12
C GLN A 73 4.33 -23.11 12.78
N TRP A 74 3.63 -22.61 13.82
CA TRP A 74 2.39 -21.85 13.62
C TRP A 74 2.61 -20.54 12.87
N GLU A 75 3.77 -19.89 12.99
CA GLU A 75 4.12 -18.69 12.23
C GLU A 75 4.59 -19.07 10.81
N ALA A 76 5.35 -20.18 10.67
CA ALA A 76 5.76 -20.70 9.39
C ALA A 76 4.55 -21.01 8.50
N ASN A 77 3.51 -21.61 9.05
CA ASN A 77 2.28 -21.94 8.33
C ASN A 77 1.47 -20.71 7.90
N ASN A 78 1.59 -19.59 8.61
CA ASN A 78 0.88 -18.35 8.29
C ASN A 78 1.50 -17.58 7.10
N HIS A 79 2.72 -17.92 6.68
CA HIS A 79 3.45 -17.26 5.58
C HIS A 79 3.66 -15.74 5.71
N ALA A 80 3.17 -15.11 6.77
CA ALA A 80 3.16 -13.65 6.92
C ALA A 80 4.55 -13.01 6.94
N ILE A 81 5.58 -13.73 7.38
CA ILE A 81 6.96 -13.25 7.52
C ILE A 81 7.84 -13.51 6.27
N TYR A 82 7.40 -14.37 5.35
CA TYR A 82 8.22 -14.77 4.21
C TYR A 82 8.62 -13.62 3.29
N PRO A 83 7.77 -12.61 2.99
CA PRO A 83 8.20 -11.49 2.18
C PRO A 83 9.38 -10.71 2.78
N ALA A 84 9.43 -10.53 4.11
CA ALA A 84 10.56 -9.88 4.77
C ALA A 84 11.83 -10.75 4.77
N ALA A 85 11.68 -12.05 5.03
CA ALA A 85 12.80 -12.99 4.98
C ALA A 85 13.39 -13.08 3.56
N SER A 86 12.53 -13.15 2.53
CA SER A 86 12.94 -13.17 1.12
C SER A 86 13.65 -11.87 0.73
N PHE A 87 13.09 -10.73 1.10
CA PHE A 87 13.70 -9.42 0.86
C PHE A 87 15.10 -9.32 1.49
N ALA A 88 15.24 -9.71 2.76
CA ALA A 88 16.52 -9.73 3.44
C ALA A 88 17.55 -10.62 2.74
N ALA A 89 17.15 -11.84 2.37
CA ALA A 89 18.02 -12.78 1.68
C ALA A 89 18.48 -12.26 0.31
N GLN A 90 17.58 -11.66 -0.46
CA GLN A 90 17.88 -11.05 -1.76
C GLN A 90 18.88 -9.90 -1.62
N VAL A 91 18.62 -8.96 -0.70
CA VAL A 91 19.51 -7.81 -0.46
C VAL A 91 20.90 -8.29 -0.04
N LEU A 92 20.99 -9.20 0.93
CA LEU A 92 22.27 -9.73 1.41
C LEU A 92 23.05 -10.43 0.28
N SER A 93 22.38 -11.28 -0.51
CA SER A 93 23.04 -12.02 -1.60
C SER A 93 23.55 -11.10 -2.72
N ILE A 94 22.88 -9.99 -2.99
CA ILE A 94 23.36 -8.97 -3.93
C ILE A 94 24.57 -8.24 -3.34
N MET A 95 24.49 -7.81 -2.09
CA MET A 95 25.59 -7.10 -1.43
C MET A 95 26.87 -7.93 -1.33
N GLU A 96 26.74 -9.25 -1.09
CA GLU A 96 27.86 -10.19 -0.99
C GLU A 96 28.69 -10.30 -2.29
N VAL A 97 28.00 -10.30 -3.43
CA VAL A 97 28.64 -10.47 -4.74
C VAL A 97 28.99 -9.14 -5.43
N SER A 98 28.60 -8.03 -4.82
CA SER A 98 28.73 -6.71 -5.43
C SER A 98 30.00 -5.98 -4.98
N PRO A 99 30.58 -5.08 -5.79
CA PRO A 99 31.61 -4.14 -5.34
C PRO A 99 31.12 -3.33 -4.13
N ARG A 100 32.05 -3.00 -3.23
CA ARG A 100 31.73 -2.28 -1.98
C ARG A 100 30.90 -1.00 -2.20
N GLN A 101 31.22 -0.22 -3.22
CA GLN A 101 30.50 1.01 -3.53
C GLN A 101 29.02 0.71 -3.87
N PHE A 102 28.77 -0.32 -4.64
CA PHE A 102 27.41 -0.76 -5.00
C PHE A 102 26.64 -1.27 -3.77
N ALA A 103 27.28 -2.10 -2.93
CA ALA A 103 26.66 -2.59 -1.69
C ALA A 103 26.26 -1.40 -0.77
N GLU A 104 27.07 -0.35 -0.65
CA GLU A 104 26.75 0.84 0.12
C GLU A 104 25.60 1.66 -0.50
N GLN A 105 25.50 1.73 -1.83
CA GLN A 105 24.36 2.38 -2.50
C GLN A 105 23.07 1.60 -2.25
N LEU A 106 23.09 0.28 -2.39
CA LEU A 106 21.93 -0.59 -2.11
C LEU A 106 21.50 -0.45 -0.64
N ARG A 107 22.45 -0.43 0.30
CA ARG A 107 22.18 -0.22 1.72
C ARG A 107 21.45 1.12 1.95
N ARG A 108 21.90 2.20 1.32
CA ARG A 108 21.24 3.52 1.41
C ARG A 108 19.83 3.52 0.82
N ARG A 109 19.62 2.84 -0.32
CA ARG A 109 18.28 2.65 -0.91
C ARG A 109 17.35 1.90 0.04
N VAL A 110 17.81 0.81 0.66
CA VAL A 110 17.04 0.06 1.66
C VAL A 110 16.66 0.94 2.86
N HIS A 111 17.57 1.78 3.37
CA HIS A 111 17.26 2.73 4.44
C HIS A 111 16.17 3.74 4.03
N GLY A 112 16.25 4.29 2.82
CA GLY A 112 15.24 5.20 2.25
C GLY A 112 13.89 4.50 2.14
N ALA A 113 13.88 3.28 1.62
CA ALA A 113 12.68 2.49 1.39
C ALA A 113 11.90 2.19 2.69
N PHE A 114 12.54 2.02 3.84
CA PHE A 114 11.82 1.90 5.12
C PHE A 114 11.08 3.18 5.54
N LYS A 115 11.49 4.35 5.03
CA LYS A 115 10.84 5.63 5.32
C LYS A 115 9.69 5.93 4.38
N ASN A 116 9.80 5.48 3.13
CA ASN A 116 8.84 5.76 2.05
C ASN A 116 8.27 4.45 1.48
N PRO A 117 6.96 4.20 1.60
CA PRO A 117 6.32 3.01 1.03
C PRO A 117 6.44 2.89 -0.49
N ASP A 118 6.48 4.00 -1.23
CA ASP A 118 6.61 3.98 -2.69
C ASP A 118 7.99 3.47 -3.11
N ASP A 119 9.06 3.94 -2.45
CA ASP A 119 10.43 3.47 -2.68
C ASP A 119 10.56 1.98 -2.32
N MET A 120 9.89 1.55 -1.24
CA MET A 120 9.85 0.13 -0.86
C MET A 120 9.16 -0.73 -1.91
N ARG A 121 8.04 -0.26 -2.49
CA ARG A 121 7.35 -0.98 -3.56
C ARG A 121 8.23 -1.10 -4.81
N GLY A 122 8.90 -0.01 -5.21
CA GLY A 122 9.84 -0.01 -6.33
C GLY A 122 10.96 -1.01 -6.13
N LEU A 123 11.68 -0.91 -5.01
CA LEU A 123 12.79 -1.80 -4.69
C LEU A 123 12.38 -3.28 -4.62
N ARG A 124 11.22 -3.59 -4.04
CA ARG A 124 10.70 -4.96 -4.03
C ARG A 124 10.36 -5.48 -5.42
N LEU A 125 9.82 -4.65 -6.30
CA LEU A 125 9.52 -5.03 -7.68
C LEU A 125 10.81 -5.35 -8.45
N GLU A 126 11.84 -4.50 -8.33
CA GLU A 126 13.17 -4.74 -8.92
C GLU A 126 13.79 -6.06 -8.43
N LEU A 127 13.78 -6.31 -7.11
CA LEU A 127 14.29 -7.56 -6.53
C LEU A 127 13.48 -8.78 -6.98
N SER A 128 12.17 -8.65 -7.11
CA SER A 128 11.30 -9.72 -7.61
C SER A 128 11.61 -10.04 -9.07
N ALA A 129 11.77 -9.02 -9.90
CA ALA A 129 12.18 -9.15 -11.30
C ALA A 129 13.54 -9.84 -11.41
N ALA A 130 14.53 -9.36 -10.64
CA ALA A 130 15.87 -9.97 -10.61
C ALA A 130 15.81 -11.46 -10.21
N THR A 131 15.04 -11.79 -9.17
CA THR A 131 14.85 -13.18 -8.73
C THR A 131 14.19 -14.04 -9.81
N HIS A 132 13.20 -13.51 -10.51
CA HIS A 132 12.51 -14.21 -11.60
C HIS A 132 13.47 -14.61 -12.71
N PHE A 133 14.35 -13.70 -13.14
CA PHE A 133 15.34 -13.99 -14.18
C PHE A 133 16.49 -14.87 -13.66
N ALA A 134 16.94 -14.66 -12.42
CA ALA A 134 17.97 -15.50 -11.80
C ALA A 134 17.55 -16.97 -11.67
N ARG A 135 16.27 -17.25 -11.34
CA ARG A 135 15.71 -18.62 -11.34
C ARG A 135 15.74 -19.30 -12.70
N ARG A 136 15.79 -18.52 -13.77
CA ARG A 136 15.94 -19.01 -15.16
C ARG A 136 17.38 -19.04 -15.63
N ALA A 137 18.32 -19.00 -14.69
CA ALA A 137 19.78 -18.99 -14.95
C ALA A 137 20.25 -17.84 -15.86
N ARG A 138 19.51 -16.70 -15.87
CA ARG A 138 19.89 -15.52 -16.66
C ARG A 138 20.98 -14.71 -15.96
N ARG A 139 21.88 -14.12 -16.75
CA ARG A 139 22.93 -13.22 -16.24
C ARG A 139 22.40 -11.81 -16.10
N LEU A 140 22.47 -11.26 -14.87
CA LEU A 140 21.93 -9.95 -14.52
C LEU A 140 23.02 -8.93 -14.25
N ALA A 141 22.71 -7.66 -14.57
CA ALA A 141 23.43 -6.48 -14.10
C ALA A 141 22.43 -5.41 -13.66
N TRP A 142 22.92 -4.41 -12.92
CA TRP A 142 22.15 -3.26 -12.41
C TRP A 142 22.76 -1.95 -12.93
N PRO A 143 22.47 -1.55 -14.18
CA PRO A 143 23.13 -0.43 -14.85
C PRO A 143 22.94 0.90 -14.13
N GLU A 144 21.76 1.21 -13.59
CA GLU A 144 21.54 2.43 -12.81
C GLU A 144 22.49 2.51 -11.59
N MET A 145 22.73 1.39 -10.93
CA MET A 145 23.59 1.35 -9.73
C MET A 145 25.09 1.34 -10.06
N THR A 146 25.47 0.90 -11.26
CA THR A 146 26.86 0.93 -11.74
C THR A 146 27.20 2.19 -12.52
N GLY A 147 26.19 2.99 -12.87
CA GLY A 147 26.34 4.17 -13.73
C GLY A 147 26.46 3.84 -15.23
N GLU A 148 26.18 2.59 -15.62
CA GLU A 148 26.26 2.11 -17.02
C GLU A 148 24.96 2.31 -17.81
N GLY A 149 23.90 2.81 -17.17
CA GLY A 149 22.60 3.03 -17.81
C GLY A 149 21.59 3.65 -16.85
N THR A 150 20.39 3.94 -17.37
CA THR A 150 19.30 4.65 -16.68
C THR A 150 18.12 3.74 -16.33
N PHE A 151 18.22 2.44 -16.55
CA PHE A 151 17.19 1.43 -16.30
C PHE A 151 17.62 0.46 -15.18
N ASP A 152 16.67 -0.18 -14.54
CA ASP A 152 16.88 -0.93 -13.28
C ASP A 152 17.72 -2.20 -13.48
N LEU A 153 17.40 -3.03 -14.48
CA LEU A 153 18.04 -4.34 -14.69
C LEU A 153 18.42 -4.55 -16.15
N LEU A 154 19.55 -5.23 -16.37
CA LEU A 154 19.95 -5.76 -17.69
C LEU A 154 20.03 -7.28 -17.61
N VAL A 155 19.27 -7.97 -18.46
CA VAL A 155 19.40 -9.41 -18.71
C VAL A 155 20.36 -9.57 -19.88
N LYS A 156 21.65 -9.91 -19.59
CA LYS A 156 22.75 -9.85 -20.55
C LYS A 156 22.68 -10.88 -21.69
N ASP A 157 22.00 -11.98 -21.46
CA ASP A 157 21.94 -13.16 -22.34
C ASP A 157 20.60 -13.30 -23.08
N VAL A 158 19.89 -12.18 -23.28
CA VAL A 158 18.66 -12.11 -24.08
C VAL A 158 18.87 -11.15 -25.23
N GLY A 159 18.92 -11.65 -26.46
CA GLY A 159 19.23 -10.88 -27.64
C GLY A 159 20.71 -10.45 -27.74
N PRO A 160 21.10 -9.77 -28.81
CA PRO A 160 22.52 -9.43 -29.06
C PRO A 160 23.07 -8.36 -28.11
N HIS A 161 22.23 -7.45 -27.62
CA HIS A 161 22.63 -6.34 -26.75
C HIS A 161 22.05 -6.47 -25.31
N GLY A 162 21.44 -7.61 -24.98
CA GLY A 162 20.72 -7.81 -23.74
C GLY A 162 19.30 -7.23 -23.77
N LEU A 163 18.53 -7.49 -22.70
CA LEU A 163 17.19 -6.94 -22.49
C LEU A 163 17.21 -5.97 -21.33
N ALA A 164 16.89 -4.70 -21.59
CA ALA A 164 16.73 -3.67 -20.57
C ALA A 164 15.36 -3.82 -19.89
N ILE A 165 15.34 -3.80 -18.56
CA ILE A 165 14.12 -3.90 -17.76
C ILE A 165 14.00 -2.68 -16.89
N GLU A 166 12.84 -2.04 -16.95
CA GLU A 166 12.44 -0.93 -16.11
C GLU A 166 11.25 -1.34 -15.23
N CYS A 167 11.36 -1.16 -13.92
CA CYS A 167 10.35 -1.53 -12.93
C CYS A 167 9.61 -0.30 -12.44
N LYS A 168 8.30 -0.24 -12.63
CA LYS A 168 7.46 0.90 -12.21
C LYS A 168 6.36 0.46 -11.25
N ALA A 169 6.59 0.60 -9.95
CA ALA A 169 5.53 0.43 -8.98
C ALA A 169 4.47 1.54 -9.15
N ILE A 170 3.23 1.13 -9.41
CA ILE A 170 2.10 2.03 -9.63
C ILE A 170 1.19 1.99 -8.42
N SER A 171 0.96 3.16 -7.81
CA SER A 171 0.01 3.31 -6.71
C SER A 171 -1.43 3.23 -7.22
N GLU A 172 -2.33 2.60 -6.45
CA GLU A 172 -3.78 2.61 -6.72
C GLU A 172 -4.39 4.02 -6.73
N ASP A 173 -3.74 5.00 -6.10
CA ASP A 173 -4.15 6.40 -6.07
C ASP A 173 -3.63 7.22 -7.26
N LYS A 174 -2.84 6.61 -8.17
CA LYS A 174 -2.30 7.31 -9.35
C LYS A 174 -3.43 7.86 -10.22
N GLY A 175 -3.40 9.17 -10.47
CA GLY A 175 -4.42 9.85 -11.28
C GLY A 175 -5.80 9.99 -10.64
N ARG A 176 -5.98 9.60 -9.37
CA ARG A 176 -7.22 9.80 -8.62
C ARG A 176 -7.30 11.21 -8.05
N LYS A 177 -8.52 11.75 -8.02
CA LYS A 177 -8.79 13.07 -7.44
C LYS A 177 -8.74 13.04 -5.92
N ILE A 178 -9.19 11.94 -5.31
CA ILE A 178 -9.16 11.73 -3.87
C ILE A 178 -8.32 10.47 -3.59
N HIS A 179 -7.23 10.65 -2.87
CA HIS A 179 -6.37 9.55 -2.46
C HIS A 179 -6.95 8.83 -1.24
N LYS A 180 -6.66 7.54 -1.13
CA LYS A 180 -7.16 6.71 -0.04
C LYS A 180 -6.82 7.27 1.33
N ARG A 181 -5.59 7.72 1.50
CA ARG A 181 -5.14 8.33 2.76
C ARG A 181 -5.93 9.59 3.10
N GLU A 182 -6.19 10.46 2.11
CA GLU A 182 -6.97 11.70 2.31
C GLU A 182 -8.40 11.39 2.76
N ALA A 183 -9.05 10.38 2.17
CA ALA A 183 -10.36 9.93 2.59
C ALA A 183 -10.36 9.37 4.01
N LEU A 184 -9.36 8.57 4.39
CA LEU A 184 -9.22 8.01 5.74
C LEU A 184 -8.93 9.08 6.79
N ASP A 185 -8.12 10.09 6.45
CA ASP A 185 -7.88 11.26 7.30
C ASP A 185 -9.19 12.05 7.49
N PHE A 186 -9.98 12.23 6.43
CA PHE A 186 -11.28 12.87 6.52
C PHE A 186 -12.27 12.08 7.38
N TYR A 187 -12.31 10.75 7.27
CA TYR A 187 -13.14 9.91 8.14
C TYR A 187 -12.76 10.05 9.61
N GLY A 188 -11.47 10.23 9.92
CA GLY A 188 -11.01 10.54 11.26
C GLY A 188 -11.57 11.86 11.81
N LEU A 189 -11.67 12.90 10.96
CA LEU A 189 -12.28 14.17 11.32
C LEU A 189 -13.80 14.10 11.44
N LEU A 190 -14.44 13.29 10.60
CA LEU A 190 -15.89 13.07 10.60
C LEU A 190 -16.37 12.27 11.81
N TRP A 191 -15.56 11.32 12.26
CA TRP A 191 -15.94 10.36 13.30
C TRP A 191 -16.53 10.98 14.58
N PRO A 192 -15.95 12.00 15.22
CA PRO A 192 -16.52 12.61 16.42
C PRO A 192 -17.94 13.15 16.23
N HIS A 193 -18.31 13.50 15.00
CA HIS A 193 -19.60 14.11 14.67
C HIS A 193 -20.69 13.08 14.31
N ILE A 194 -20.34 11.81 14.08
CA ILE A 194 -21.29 10.76 13.68
C ILE A 194 -21.35 9.58 14.67
N GLN A 195 -20.39 9.45 15.58
CA GLN A 195 -20.28 8.27 16.44
C GLN A 195 -21.51 8.01 17.33
N SER A 196 -22.24 9.06 17.76
CA SER A 196 -23.48 8.93 18.53
C SER A 196 -24.60 8.33 17.68
N THR A 197 -24.77 8.81 16.46
CA THR A 197 -25.74 8.28 15.49
C THR A 197 -25.48 6.83 15.20
N ILE A 198 -24.20 6.45 14.99
CA ILE A 198 -23.83 5.07 14.62
C ILE A 198 -24.08 4.10 15.78
N LYS A 199 -23.82 4.49 17.03
CA LYS A 199 -24.03 3.60 18.19
C LYS A 199 -25.43 3.03 18.29
N GLY A 200 -26.44 3.81 17.92
CA GLY A 200 -27.84 3.40 17.96
C GLY A 200 -28.37 2.81 16.64
N LEU A 201 -27.54 2.72 15.61
CA LEU A 201 -27.97 2.28 14.29
C LEU A 201 -28.20 0.76 14.27
N SER A 202 -29.46 0.34 14.08
CA SER A 202 -29.88 -1.07 13.93
C SER A 202 -30.12 -1.47 12.48
N THR A 203 -30.11 -0.51 11.54
CA THR A 203 -30.30 -0.70 10.11
C THR A 203 -29.00 -0.35 9.35
N GLY A 204 -29.02 -0.46 8.03
CA GLY A 204 -27.97 0.04 7.17
C GLY A 204 -28.16 1.50 6.83
N LEU A 205 -27.09 2.30 6.91
CA LEU A 205 -27.07 3.69 6.47
C LEU A 205 -25.90 3.91 5.52
N SER A 206 -26.15 4.42 4.31
CA SER A 206 -25.10 4.85 3.38
C SER A 206 -25.00 6.38 3.37
N ALA A 207 -23.77 6.90 3.45
CA ALA A 207 -23.50 8.32 3.32
C ALA A 207 -22.39 8.54 2.29
N VAL A 208 -22.73 9.21 1.19
CA VAL A 208 -21.84 9.46 0.05
C VAL A 208 -21.62 10.95 -0.07
N LEU A 209 -20.41 11.40 0.28
CA LEU A 209 -19.94 12.76 0.05
C LEU A 209 -19.32 12.86 -1.33
N THR A 210 -19.84 13.73 -2.18
CA THR A 210 -19.25 14.10 -3.47
C THR A 210 -18.77 15.55 -3.39
N VAL A 211 -17.46 15.76 -3.53
CA VAL A 211 -16.84 17.09 -3.62
C VAL A 211 -16.63 17.47 -5.09
N PRO A 212 -16.66 18.76 -5.49
CA PRO A 212 -16.53 19.16 -6.89
C PRO A 212 -15.22 18.71 -7.55
N GLY A 213 -14.14 18.64 -6.80
CA GLY A 213 -12.81 18.23 -7.30
C GLY A 213 -12.04 17.43 -6.26
N ARG A 214 -11.39 18.11 -5.31
CA ARG A 214 -10.58 17.49 -4.25
C ARG A 214 -11.11 17.88 -2.87
N LEU A 215 -10.77 17.10 -1.85
CA LEU A 215 -10.97 17.52 -0.48
C LEU A 215 -10.18 18.80 -0.20
N PRO A 216 -10.68 19.71 0.66
CA PRO A 216 -9.96 20.90 1.04
C PRO A 216 -8.57 20.57 1.56
N THR A 217 -7.56 21.35 1.19
CA THR A 217 -6.16 21.12 1.62
C THR A 217 -5.91 21.57 3.05
N LYS A 218 -6.58 22.66 3.48
CA LYS A 218 -6.44 23.21 4.83
C LYS A 218 -7.21 22.36 5.84
N HIS A 219 -6.59 22.07 6.97
CA HIS A 219 -7.20 21.27 8.04
C HIS A 219 -8.50 21.90 8.57
N ALA A 220 -8.54 23.23 8.75
CA ALA A 220 -9.72 23.94 9.24
C ALA A 220 -10.93 23.74 8.31
N ASP A 221 -10.72 23.85 6.99
CA ASP A 221 -11.79 23.70 5.99
C ASP A 221 -12.28 22.23 5.94
N ARG A 222 -11.35 21.27 6.03
CA ARG A 222 -11.73 19.84 6.15
C ARG A 222 -12.53 19.55 7.41
N LEU A 223 -12.16 20.16 8.53
CA LEU A 223 -12.90 20.00 9.79
C LEU A 223 -14.29 20.65 9.70
N ALA A 224 -14.41 21.82 9.08
CA ALA A 224 -15.71 22.47 8.82
C ALA A 224 -16.61 21.59 7.95
N LEU A 225 -16.08 21.03 6.84
CA LEU A 225 -16.78 20.09 5.99
C LEU A 225 -17.21 18.84 6.77
N ALA A 226 -16.35 18.28 7.60
CA ALA A 226 -16.66 17.09 8.41
C ALA A 226 -17.81 17.37 9.41
N ARG A 227 -17.85 18.56 10.05
CA ARG A 227 -18.94 18.97 10.93
C ARG A 227 -20.28 19.09 10.17
N GLN A 228 -20.27 19.72 9.00
CA GLN A 228 -21.44 19.84 8.16
C GLN A 228 -21.98 18.47 7.72
N CYS A 229 -21.07 17.60 7.24
CA CYS A 229 -21.43 16.22 6.89
C CYS A 229 -22.01 15.45 8.08
N GLY A 230 -21.42 15.60 9.27
CA GLY A 230 -21.92 14.97 10.49
C GLY A 230 -23.35 15.37 10.84
N ALA A 231 -23.67 16.68 10.75
CA ALA A 231 -25.01 17.20 10.99
C ALA A 231 -26.05 16.65 9.97
N ILE A 232 -25.65 16.55 8.69
CA ILE A 232 -26.51 16.01 7.62
C ILE A 232 -26.76 14.52 7.84
N ILE A 233 -25.72 13.73 8.17
CA ILE A 233 -25.87 12.30 8.46
C ILE A 233 -26.77 12.07 9.67
N PHE A 234 -26.62 12.90 10.72
CA PHE A 234 -27.52 12.85 11.88
C PHE A 234 -28.99 13.13 11.51
N GLY A 235 -29.24 14.08 10.61
CA GLY A 235 -30.56 14.41 10.11
C GLY A 235 -31.18 13.36 9.15
N GLY A 236 -30.40 12.37 8.70
CA GLY A 236 -30.85 11.27 7.85
C GLY A 236 -31.27 11.68 6.43
N ARG A 237 -31.02 12.90 6.00
CA ARG A 237 -31.44 13.43 4.68
C ARG A 237 -30.24 14.03 3.96
N GLY A 238 -30.09 13.72 2.67
CA GLY A 238 -29.07 14.31 1.83
C GLY A 238 -29.24 15.81 1.64
N ALA A 239 -28.14 16.52 1.39
CA ALA A 239 -28.12 17.97 1.18
C ALA A 239 -26.98 18.40 0.25
N SER A 240 -27.14 19.60 -0.35
CA SER A 240 -26.06 20.32 -1.02
C SER A 240 -25.41 21.31 -0.05
N LEU A 241 -24.12 21.48 -0.15
CA LEU A 241 -23.31 22.39 0.66
C LEU A 241 -22.95 23.64 -0.14
N PRO A 242 -22.66 24.79 0.53
CA PRO A 242 -22.37 26.04 -0.15
C PRO A 242 -21.15 26.03 -1.09
N ASP A 243 -20.19 25.15 -0.82
CA ASP A 243 -18.97 24.95 -1.62
C ASP A 243 -19.17 24.06 -2.86
N GLY A 244 -20.44 23.68 -3.15
CA GLY A 244 -20.82 22.82 -4.25
C GLY A 244 -20.63 21.32 -3.96
N ALA A 245 -20.20 20.94 -2.77
CA ALA A 245 -20.22 19.54 -2.35
C ALA A 245 -21.66 19.09 -2.10
N THR A 246 -21.91 17.80 -2.29
CA THR A 246 -23.20 17.17 -2.01
C THR A 246 -23.01 15.96 -1.11
N ILE A 247 -23.94 15.74 -0.20
CA ILE A 247 -23.98 14.53 0.59
C ILE A 247 -25.33 13.84 0.37
N ARG A 248 -25.25 12.57 -0.03
CA ARG A 248 -26.43 11.71 -0.16
C ARG A 248 -26.45 10.76 1.02
N VAL A 249 -27.58 10.69 1.71
CA VAL A 249 -27.82 9.76 2.81
C VAL A 249 -29.00 8.87 2.40
N ALA A 250 -28.87 7.56 2.56
CA ALA A 250 -29.91 6.59 2.23
C ALA A 250 -29.82 5.38 3.16
N GLU A 251 -30.98 4.85 3.54
CA GLU A 251 -31.06 3.60 4.28
C GLU A 251 -30.91 2.39 3.36
N PHE A 252 -30.40 1.28 3.90
CA PHE A 252 -30.35 -0.02 3.25
C PHE A 252 -30.51 -1.14 4.28
N ASP A 253 -30.75 -2.35 3.83
CA ASP A 253 -30.80 -3.52 4.71
C ASP A 253 -29.40 -3.82 5.29
N GLY A 254 -29.24 -3.56 6.59
CA GLY A 254 -27.98 -3.69 7.32
C GLY A 254 -27.37 -5.09 7.27
N SER A 255 -28.19 -6.14 7.14
CA SER A 255 -27.73 -7.53 7.04
C SER A 255 -26.83 -7.77 5.83
N ARG A 256 -26.99 -6.98 4.77
CA ARG A 256 -26.17 -7.05 3.55
C ARG A 256 -24.67 -6.77 3.78
N LEU A 257 -24.34 -6.02 4.81
CA LEU A 257 -22.95 -5.68 5.17
C LEU A 257 -22.57 -6.11 6.59
N GLY A 258 -23.55 -6.41 7.45
CA GLY A 258 -23.33 -6.81 8.85
C GLY A 258 -22.85 -8.25 8.99
N ASP A 259 -23.37 -9.15 8.19
CA ASP A 259 -23.15 -10.60 8.27
C ASP A 259 -22.26 -11.15 7.14
N ILE A 260 -21.32 -10.36 6.66
CA ILE A 260 -20.39 -10.83 5.62
C ILE A 260 -19.46 -11.91 6.21
N PRO A 261 -19.57 -13.18 5.75
CA PRO A 261 -18.69 -14.24 6.22
C PRO A 261 -17.22 -13.91 5.97
N SER A 262 -16.33 -14.31 6.87
CA SER A 262 -14.86 -14.13 6.71
C SER A 262 -14.32 -14.84 5.45
N THR A 263 -15.06 -15.78 4.88
CA THR A 263 -14.76 -16.51 3.65
C THR A 263 -15.20 -15.78 2.36
N THR A 264 -15.95 -14.67 2.50
CA THR A 264 -16.45 -13.90 1.34
C THR A 264 -15.26 -13.30 0.58
N ARG A 265 -15.27 -13.42 -0.74
CA ARG A 265 -14.19 -12.88 -1.59
C ARG A 265 -14.19 -11.35 -1.54
N PRO A 266 -13.02 -10.70 -1.51
CA PRO A 266 -12.95 -9.23 -1.47
C PRO A 266 -13.73 -8.53 -2.57
N GLY A 267 -13.87 -9.14 -3.76
CA GLY A 267 -14.64 -8.60 -4.87
C GLY A 267 -16.14 -8.60 -4.61
N GLU A 268 -16.68 -9.61 -3.93
CA GLU A 268 -18.11 -9.70 -3.57
C GLU A 268 -18.47 -8.66 -2.51
N VAL A 269 -17.62 -8.51 -1.50
CA VAL A 269 -17.77 -7.44 -0.49
C VAL A 269 -17.80 -6.07 -1.17
N ARG A 270 -16.91 -5.88 -2.14
CA ARG A 270 -16.84 -4.64 -2.90
C ARG A 270 -18.10 -4.39 -3.71
N ALA A 271 -18.61 -5.39 -4.42
CA ALA A 271 -19.84 -5.27 -5.20
C ALA A 271 -21.04 -4.89 -4.31
N THR A 272 -21.14 -5.48 -3.11
CA THR A 272 -22.17 -5.12 -2.14
C THR A 272 -22.05 -3.67 -1.67
N ILE A 273 -20.82 -3.21 -1.37
CA ILE A 273 -20.58 -1.80 -1.01
C ILE A 273 -20.98 -0.87 -2.15
N ASP A 274 -20.58 -1.17 -3.38
CA ASP A 274 -20.91 -0.37 -4.56
C ASP A 274 -22.44 -0.31 -4.80
N GLU A 275 -23.15 -1.42 -4.54
CA GLU A 275 -24.60 -1.47 -4.65
C GLU A 275 -25.31 -0.62 -3.59
N VAL A 276 -24.94 -0.71 -2.30
CA VAL A 276 -25.60 0.06 -1.23
C VAL A 276 -25.23 1.55 -1.27
N THR A 277 -24.05 1.89 -1.75
CA THR A 277 -23.61 3.29 -1.90
C THR A 277 -23.99 3.88 -3.25
N LYS A 278 -24.46 3.08 -4.22
CA LYS A 278 -24.71 3.49 -5.62
C LYS A 278 -23.51 4.22 -6.24
N THR A 279 -22.30 3.73 -5.95
CA THR A 279 -21.04 4.29 -6.49
C THR A 279 -19.93 3.23 -6.44
N SER A 280 -19.10 3.17 -7.47
CA SER A 280 -17.93 2.27 -7.56
C SER A 280 -16.67 2.89 -6.98
N ASN A 281 -16.78 3.63 -5.89
CA ASN A 281 -15.68 4.36 -5.28
C ASN A 281 -14.81 3.46 -4.39
N ARG A 282 -13.49 3.44 -4.62
CA ARG A 282 -12.51 2.67 -3.83
C ARG A 282 -12.20 3.27 -2.45
N GLN A 283 -12.69 4.47 -2.16
CA GLN A 283 -12.52 5.13 -0.86
C GLN A 283 -13.68 4.83 0.12
N ALA A 284 -14.56 3.90 -0.24
CA ALA A 284 -15.64 3.47 0.64
C ALA A 284 -15.10 2.73 1.87
N MET A 285 -15.78 2.93 3.01
CA MET A 285 -15.54 2.27 4.28
C MET A 285 -16.85 1.80 4.89
N VAL A 286 -16.84 0.61 5.48
CA VAL A 286 -17.98 0.08 6.24
C VAL A 286 -17.64 0.04 7.72
N ILE A 287 -18.57 0.46 8.55
CA ILE A 287 -18.46 0.42 10.02
C ILE A 287 -19.69 -0.33 10.54
N GLY A 288 -19.50 -1.54 11.02
CA GLY A 288 -20.54 -2.29 11.73
C GLY A 288 -20.82 -1.70 13.12
N THR A 289 -22.03 -1.87 13.60
CA THR A 289 -22.49 -1.40 14.91
C THR A 289 -22.80 -2.56 15.86
N HIS A 290 -22.77 -2.29 17.16
CA HIS A 290 -23.17 -3.30 18.16
C HIS A 290 -24.68 -3.59 18.14
N ALA A 291 -25.49 -2.71 17.55
CA ALA A 291 -26.94 -2.89 17.41
C ALA A 291 -27.32 -3.69 16.15
N GLY A 292 -26.34 -4.26 15.44
CA GLY A 292 -26.57 -5.07 14.23
C GLY A 292 -26.72 -4.27 12.93
N GLY A 293 -26.55 -2.94 12.98
CA GLY A 293 -26.56 -2.09 11.78
C GLY A 293 -25.17 -1.91 11.16
N ALA A 294 -25.13 -1.23 10.01
CA ALA A 294 -23.90 -0.89 9.30
C ALA A 294 -23.96 0.51 8.70
N LEU A 295 -22.85 1.25 8.81
CA LEU A 295 -22.68 2.53 8.11
C LEU A 295 -21.69 2.34 6.96
N ALA A 296 -22.12 2.63 5.73
CA ALA A 296 -21.26 2.70 4.55
C ALA A 296 -20.93 4.16 4.24
N LEU A 297 -19.68 4.56 4.47
CA LEU A 297 -19.16 5.90 4.16
C LEU A 297 -18.42 5.88 2.83
N THR A 298 -18.66 6.88 1.99
CA THR A 298 -17.90 7.10 0.75
C THR A 298 -17.59 8.58 0.57
N VAL A 299 -16.36 8.87 0.19
CA VAL A 299 -15.93 10.20 -0.28
C VAL A 299 -15.46 10.07 -1.71
N GLN A 300 -16.03 10.86 -2.61
CA GLN A 300 -15.70 10.85 -4.03
C GLN A 300 -15.61 12.24 -4.62
N SER A 301 -14.97 12.34 -5.78
CA SER A 301 -14.92 13.57 -6.60
C SER A 301 -16.10 13.59 -7.58
N GLY A 302 -16.62 14.77 -7.84
CA GLY A 302 -17.50 15.02 -8.99
C GLY A 302 -16.76 15.08 -10.33
N SER A 303 -15.41 15.14 -10.29
CA SER A 303 -14.55 15.08 -11.47
C SER A 303 -14.00 13.67 -11.68
N ASP A 304 -13.89 13.25 -12.93
CA ASP A 304 -13.39 11.90 -13.27
C ASP A 304 -11.94 11.68 -12.87
N ASP A 305 -11.65 10.47 -12.43
CA ASP A 305 -10.30 9.97 -12.24
C ASP A 305 -9.65 9.70 -13.62
N ILE A 306 -8.35 9.99 -13.72
CA ILE A 306 -7.59 9.79 -14.96
C ILE A 306 -6.55 8.66 -14.80
N PHE A 307 -6.88 7.61 -14.03
CA PHE A 307 -5.95 6.55 -13.65
C PHE A 307 -5.19 5.96 -14.85
N MET A 308 -5.91 5.44 -15.84
CA MET A 308 -5.27 4.82 -17.01
C MET A 308 -4.40 5.80 -17.78
N LYS A 309 -4.89 7.02 -18.02
CA LYS A 309 -4.09 8.07 -18.68
C LYS A 309 -2.83 8.36 -17.88
N ALA A 310 -2.91 8.56 -16.57
CA ALA A 310 -1.75 8.86 -15.72
C ALA A 310 -0.74 7.70 -15.66
N VAL A 311 -1.18 6.45 -15.81
CA VAL A 311 -0.31 5.28 -15.92
C VAL A 311 0.42 5.28 -17.27
N PHE A 312 -0.30 5.42 -18.38
CA PHE A 312 0.28 5.44 -19.73
C PHE A 312 1.23 6.60 -19.95
N ASP A 313 0.88 7.82 -19.49
CA ASP A 313 1.77 8.98 -19.56
C ASP A 313 3.10 8.68 -18.84
N ARG A 314 3.04 8.10 -17.63
CA ARG A 314 4.24 7.74 -16.86
C ARG A 314 5.09 6.68 -17.56
N LEU A 315 4.47 5.64 -18.12
CA LEU A 315 5.19 4.60 -18.85
C LEU A 315 5.83 5.14 -20.12
N SER A 316 5.12 5.95 -20.89
CA SER A 316 5.64 6.62 -22.10
C SER A 316 6.84 7.52 -21.79
N ASP A 317 6.74 8.35 -20.74
CA ASP A 317 7.84 9.22 -20.34
C ASP A 317 9.07 8.41 -19.87
N SER A 318 8.84 7.29 -19.17
CA SER A 318 9.93 6.42 -18.74
C SER A 318 10.56 5.67 -19.92
N ALA A 319 9.78 5.22 -20.91
CA ALA A 319 10.31 4.60 -22.10
C ALA A 319 11.30 5.52 -22.83
N LYS A 320 10.89 6.77 -23.03
CA LYS A 320 11.73 7.77 -23.73
C LYS A 320 13.01 8.13 -22.98
N ARG A 321 13.01 8.06 -21.66
CA ARG A 321 14.15 8.53 -20.85
C ARG A 321 15.09 7.41 -20.41
N GLN A 322 14.57 6.21 -20.23
CA GLN A 322 15.27 5.12 -19.52
C GLN A 322 15.61 3.94 -20.41
N LEU A 323 14.83 3.68 -21.47
CA LEU A 323 15.12 2.59 -22.39
C LEU A 323 15.86 3.13 -23.60
N SER A 324 16.95 2.45 -23.99
CA SER A 324 17.73 2.79 -25.17
C SER A 324 17.12 2.20 -26.45
N GLU A 325 17.39 2.81 -27.60
CA GLU A 325 16.89 2.33 -28.89
C GLU A 325 17.68 1.15 -29.45
N ASP A 326 18.87 0.86 -28.90
CA ASP A 326 19.81 -0.14 -29.41
C ASP A 326 19.58 -1.56 -28.85
N ARG A 327 18.62 -1.73 -27.94
CA ARG A 327 18.27 -3.01 -27.34
C ARG A 327 16.78 -3.16 -27.03
N GLY A 328 16.32 -4.41 -26.87
CA GLY A 328 14.96 -4.67 -26.42
C GLY A 328 14.71 -4.09 -25.02
N GLY A 329 13.53 -3.47 -24.81
CA GLY A 329 13.11 -2.92 -23.53
C GLY A 329 11.83 -3.59 -23.02
N MET A 330 11.72 -3.76 -21.69
CA MET A 330 10.55 -4.31 -21.00
C MET A 330 10.20 -3.48 -19.78
N PHE A 331 8.91 -3.18 -19.65
CA PHE A 331 8.36 -2.63 -18.41
C PHE A 331 7.72 -3.74 -17.55
N LEU A 332 8.00 -3.69 -16.24
CA LEU A 332 7.31 -4.48 -15.22
C LEU A 332 6.58 -3.52 -14.26
N PHE A 333 5.30 -3.80 -13.96
CA PHE A 333 4.48 -3.03 -13.05
C PHE A 333 3.39 -3.86 -12.35
#